data_34a61009e82cb68f60a148baf8c4237c
#
_entry.id   34a61009e82cb68f60a148baf8c4237c
#
_cell.length_a   1.000
_cell.length_b   1.000
_cell.length_c   1.000
_cell.angle_alpha   90.00
_cell.angle_beta   90.00
_cell.angle_gamma   90.00
#
_symmetry.space_group_name_H-M   'P 1'
#
loop_
_entity.id
_entity.type
_entity.pdbx_description
1 polymer ?
#
loop_
_entity_poly.entity_id
_entity_poly.type
_entity_poly.pdbx_seq_one_letter_code
_entity_poly.pdbx_strand_id
1 'polypeptide(L)'
;MLFLLEPGFADPKHPGQRFVCPHGLPIEGLLASAPDLAARLDVKRVGFERPRPAVIDALDDAHQGLPVLVLGRDRPAPDDAQTLGDVRFVTDARRILELLAERHGFPALH
;
A
#
# COMPACT_ATOMS: atom_id res chain seq x y z
N MET A 1 -4.08 -0.73 7.45
CA MET A 1 -3.03 0.26 7.15
C MET A 1 -2.48 0.05 5.74
N LEU A 2 -2.35 1.11 4.99
CA LEU A 2 -1.85 1.07 3.62
C LEU A 2 -0.46 1.70 3.58
N PHE A 3 0.53 0.95 3.10
CA PHE A 3 1.88 1.46 2.90
C PHE A 3 2.12 1.67 1.41
N LEU A 4 2.61 2.85 1.07
CA LEU A 4 2.95 3.24 -0.29
C LEU A 4 4.39 3.74 -0.35
N LEU A 5 5.02 3.57 -1.51
CA LEU A 5 6.33 4.14 -1.74
C LEU A 5 6.19 5.65 -1.95
N GLU A 6 7.00 6.44 -1.23
CA GLU A 6 6.99 7.90 -1.33
C GLU A 6 7.23 8.32 -2.78
N PRO A 7 6.34 9.12 -3.40
CA PRO A 7 6.55 9.58 -4.78
C PRO A 7 7.74 10.52 -4.91
N GLY A 8 8.36 10.51 -6.07
CA GLY A 8 9.51 11.38 -6.35
C GLY A 8 10.81 10.89 -5.73
N PHE A 9 10.94 9.58 -5.50
CA PHE A 9 12.15 9.03 -4.92
C PHE A 9 13.31 9.03 -5.92
N ALA A 10 14.54 9.04 -5.37
CA ALA A 10 15.76 8.88 -6.15
C ALA A 10 16.23 7.43 -6.06
N ASP A 11 16.71 6.89 -7.19
CA ASP A 11 17.32 5.57 -7.24
C ASP A 11 18.81 5.77 -7.53
N PRO A 12 19.73 5.31 -6.66
CA PRO A 12 21.17 5.46 -6.89
C PRO A 12 21.67 4.85 -8.21
N LYS A 13 20.96 3.87 -8.77
CA LYS A 13 21.29 3.25 -10.05
C LYS A 13 21.00 4.17 -11.24
N HIS A 14 20.21 5.21 -11.04
CA HIS A 14 19.80 6.16 -12.07
C HIS A 14 19.94 7.59 -11.52
N PRO A 15 21.19 8.08 -11.31
CA PRO A 15 21.40 9.38 -10.69
C PRO A 15 20.81 10.53 -11.54
N GLY A 16 20.33 11.53 -10.83
CA GLY A 16 19.76 12.72 -11.48
C GLY A 16 18.32 12.61 -11.92
N GLN A 17 17.65 11.49 -11.67
CA GLN A 17 16.25 11.25 -12.03
C GLN A 17 15.39 10.96 -10.81
N ARG A 18 14.14 11.41 -10.84
CA ARG A 18 13.13 11.12 -9.82
C ARG A 18 12.13 10.14 -10.38
N PHE A 19 11.59 9.31 -9.49
CA PHE A 19 10.72 8.20 -9.89
C PHE A 19 9.43 8.15 -9.08
N VAL A 20 8.43 7.45 -9.63
CA VAL A 20 7.23 7.03 -8.91
C VAL A 20 7.07 5.53 -9.10
N CYS A 21 6.48 4.87 -8.10
CA CYS A 21 6.18 3.45 -8.21
C CYS A 21 4.98 3.25 -9.16
N PRO A 22 5.13 2.50 -10.25
CA PRO A 22 4.02 2.31 -11.20
C PRO A 22 2.84 1.53 -10.58
N HIS A 23 3.10 0.71 -9.56
CA HIS A 23 2.05 -0.03 -8.85
C HIS A 23 1.35 0.82 -7.79
N GLY A 24 2.06 1.77 -7.20
CA GLY A 24 1.48 2.69 -6.22
C GLY A 24 0.74 3.86 -6.86
N LEU A 25 1.08 4.22 -8.08
CA LEU A 25 0.52 5.41 -8.74
C LEU A 25 -1.01 5.35 -8.89
N PRO A 26 -1.63 4.24 -9.35
CA PRO A 26 -3.09 4.16 -9.40
C PRO A 26 -3.75 4.27 -8.02
N ILE A 27 -3.10 3.75 -6.98
CA ILE A 27 -3.60 3.86 -5.61
C ILE A 27 -3.56 5.31 -5.15
N GLU A 28 -2.47 6.03 -5.40
CA GLU A 28 -2.38 7.46 -5.12
C GLU A 28 -3.48 8.24 -5.84
N GLY A 29 -3.74 7.90 -7.10
CA GLY A 29 -4.83 8.51 -7.88
C GLY A 29 -6.20 8.28 -7.26
N LEU A 30 -6.47 7.06 -6.80
CA LEU A 30 -7.73 6.73 -6.13
C LEU A 30 -7.89 7.53 -4.83
N LEU A 31 -6.84 7.60 -4.02
CA LEU A 31 -6.84 8.38 -2.77
C LEU A 31 -7.12 9.87 -3.06
N ALA A 32 -6.49 10.42 -4.08
CA ALA A 32 -6.67 11.81 -4.47
C ALA A 32 -8.09 12.10 -4.98
N SER A 33 -8.74 11.10 -5.59
CA SER A 33 -10.11 11.25 -6.12
C SER A 33 -11.18 11.28 -5.03
N ALA A 34 -10.86 10.81 -3.83
CA ALA A 34 -11.79 10.74 -2.71
C ALA A 34 -11.10 11.16 -1.40
N PRO A 35 -10.73 12.45 -1.27
CA PRO A 35 -9.91 12.91 -0.14
C PRO A 35 -10.56 12.70 1.22
N ASP A 36 -11.88 12.76 1.32
CA ASP A 36 -12.58 12.52 2.58
C ASP A 36 -12.44 11.07 3.05
N LEU A 37 -12.49 10.13 2.11
CA LEU A 37 -12.29 8.72 2.41
C LEU A 37 -10.83 8.43 2.72
N ALA A 38 -9.92 9.05 1.97
CA ALA A 38 -8.48 8.91 2.21
C ALA A 38 -8.09 9.40 3.60
N ALA A 39 -8.73 10.46 4.09
CA ALA A 39 -8.47 11.00 5.43
C ALA A 39 -8.87 10.03 6.55
N ARG A 40 -9.77 9.09 6.27
CA ARG A 40 -10.20 8.07 7.24
C ARG A 40 -9.36 6.79 7.17
N LEU A 41 -8.54 6.66 6.14
CA LEU A 41 -7.68 5.50 5.94
C LEU A 41 -6.30 5.79 6.54
N ASP A 42 -5.75 4.80 7.20
CA ASP A 42 -4.40 4.91 7.74
C ASP A 42 -3.40 4.64 6.62
N VAL A 43 -2.83 5.70 6.06
CA VAL A 43 -1.89 5.65 4.93
C VAL A 43 -0.53 6.11 5.37
N LYS A 44 0.50 5.34 5.05
CA LYS A 44 1.88 5.70 5.35
C LYS A 44 2.74 5.59 4.09
N ARG A 45 3.43 6.67 3.77
CA ARG A 45 4.38 6.69 2.65
C ARG A 45 5.77 6.43 3.18
N VAL A 46 6.50 5.56 2.49
CA VAL A 46 7.76 4.99 2.95
C VAL A 46 8.85 5.27 1.91
N GLY A 47 10.06 5.60 2.37
CA GLY A 47 11.19 5.85 1.48
C GLY A 47 11.62 4.63 0.68
N PHE A 48 12.26 4.89 -0.45
CA PHE A 48 12.69 3.84 -1.39
C PHE A 48 13.73 2.89 -0.78
N GLU A 49 14.68 3.42 -0.02
CA GLU A 49 15.79 2.62 0.49
C GLU A 49 15.35 1.59 1.53
N ARG A 50 16.06 0.46 1.53
CA ARG A 50 15.88 -0.58 2.55
C ARG A 50 17.03 -0.51 3.56
N PRO A 51 16.82 -0.91 4.82
CA PRO A 51 15.59 -1.46 5.37
C PRO A 51 14.47 -0.42 5.51
N ARG A 52 13.22 -0.91 5.53
CA ARG A 52 12.02 -0.08 5.68
C ARG A 52 11.35 -0.38 7.02
N PRO A 53 11.76 0.29 8.11
CA PRO A 53 11.36 -0.08 9.48
C PRO A 53 9.84 -0.13 9.68
N ALA A 54 9.11 0.82 9.11
CA ALA A 54 7.65 0.86 9.28
C ALA A 54 6.96 -0.37 8.71
N VAL A 55 7.46 -0.88 7.58
CA VAL A 55 6.92 -2.10 6.94
C VAL A 55 7.36 -3.34 7.73
N ILE A 56 8.61 -3.36 8.16
CA ILE A 56 9.15 -4.46 8.98
C ILE A 56 8.35 -4.59 10.27
N ASP A 57 8.04 -3.49 10.93
CA ASP A 57 7.26 -3.49 12.17
C ASP A 57 5.84 -4.04 11.96
N ALA A 58 5.24 -3.77 10.81
CA ALA A 58 3.91 -4.26 10.49
C ALA A 58 3.91 -5.71 10.01
N LEU A 59 4.99 -6.14 9.37
CA LEU A 59 5.14 -7.48 8.77
C LEU A 59 6.39 -8.15 9.30
N ASP A 60 7.47 -8.20 8.48
CA ASP A 60 8.79 -8.69 8.88
C ASP A 60 9.87 -8.27 7.87
N ASP A 61 11.12 -8.67 8.12
CA ASP A 61 12.26 -8.35 7.25
C ASP A 61 12.11 -8.86 5.83
N ALA A 62 11.43 -9.99 5.67
CA ALA A 62 11.28 -10.63 4.36
C ALA A 62 10.19 -9.98 3.50
N HIS A 63 9.33 -9.14 4.09
CA HIS A 63 8.17 -8.54 3.45
C HIS A 63 8.25 -7.02 3.49
N GLN A 64 9.15 -6.44 2.69
CA GLN A 64 9.35 -5.00 2.60
C GLN A 64 8.86 -4.40 1.28
N GLY A 65 8.20 -5.17 0.42
CA GLY A 65 7.69 -4.71 -0.86
C GLY A 65 6.52 -3.73 -0.70
N LEU A 66 6.39 -2.82 -1.63
CA LEU A 66 5.34 -1.79 -1.66
C LEU A 66 4.71 -1.78 -3.06
N PRO A 67 3.41 -1.49 -3.16
CA PRO A 67 2.46 -1.19 -2.08
C PRO A 67 2.11 -2.43 -1.26
N VAL A 68 1.61 -2.23 -0.06
CA VAL A 68 1.02 -3.30 0.74
C VAL A 68 -0.14 -2.77 1.58
N LEU A 69 -1.25 -3.49 1.56
CA LEU A 69 -2.41 -3.24 2.41
C LEU A 69 -2.43 -4.27 3.52
N VAL A 70 -2.22 -3.82 4.75
CA VAL A 70 -2.36 -4.66 5.94
C VAL A 70 -3.80 -4.55 6.41
N LEU A 71 -4.50 -5.69 6.43
CA LEU A 71 -5.93 -5.72 6.73
C LEU A 71 -6.19 -5.63 8.23
N GLY A 72 -7.24 -4.90 8.60
CA GLY A 72 -7.70 -4.84 9.98
C GLY A 72 -8.34 -6.16 10.41
N ARG A 73 -8.33 -6.42 11.72
CA ARG A 73 -8.89 -7.65 12.30
C ARG A 73 -10.37 -7.55 12.60
N ASP A 74 -10.96 -6.38 12.39
CA ASP A 74 -12.38 -6.09 12.64
C ASP A 74 -13.32 -6.73 11.62
N ARG A 75 -12.78 -7.20 10.48
CA ARG A 75 -13.53 -7.87 9.42
C ARG A 75 -12.80 -9.13 8.97
N PRO A 76 -13.54 -10.13 8.48
CA PRO A 76 -12.90 -11.29 7.85
C PRO A 76 -12.03 -10.86 6.67
N ALA A 77 -10.84 -11.44 6.56
CA ALA A 77 -9.97 -11.21 5.42
C ALA A 77 -10.49 -11.99 4.20
N PRO A 78 -10.25 -11.49 2.97
CA PRO A 78 -10.55 -12.27 1.77
C PRO A 78 -9.65 -13.51 1.71
N ASP A 79 -10.12 -14.56 1.07
CA ASP A 79 -9.42 -15.85 0.99
C ASP A 79 -8.06 -15.73 0.30
N ASP A 80 -7.90 -14.76 -0.60
CA ASP A 80 -6.66 -14.53 -1.34
C ASP A 80 -5.64 -13.68 -0.60
N ALA A 81 -5.95 -13.20 0.60
CA ALA A 81 -4.98 -12.44 1.41
C ALA A 81 -3.83 -13.34 1.84
N GLN A 82 -2.62 -12.78 1.84
CA GLN A 82 -1.45 -13.46 2.37
C GLN A 82 -1.49 -13.47 3.90
N THR A 83 -0.88 -14.49 4.48
CA THR A 83 -0.88 -14.73 5.92
C THR A 83 0.54 -14.66 6.48
N LEU A 84 0.72 -13.91 7.56
CA LEU A 84 1.95 -13.88 8.32
C LEU A 84 1.57 -13.87 9.81
N GLY A 85 1.59 -15.05 10.44
CA GLY A 85 1.04 -15.20 11.80
C GLY A 85 -0.43 -14.80 11.83
N ASP A 86 -0.77 -13.85 12.68
CA ASP A 86 -2.13 -13.30 12.80
C ASP A 86 -2.42 -12.19 11.78
N VAL A 87 -1.42 -11.77 11.03
CA VAL A 87 -1.55 -10.66 10.09
C VAL A 87 -1.99 -11.16 8.73
N ARG A 88 -2.91 -10.43 8.11
CA ARG A 88 -3.37 -10.65 6.74
C ARG A 88 -3.02 -9.42 5.92
N PHE A 89 -2.47 -9.63 4.72
CA PHE A 89 -2.06 -8.50 3.89
C PHE A 89 -2.17 -8.84 2.40
N VAL A 90 -2.21 -7.78 1.58
CA VAL A 90 -2.34 -7.88 0.12
C VAL A 90 -1.30 -6.97 -0.52
N THR A 91 -0.57 -7.50 -1.50
CA THR A 91 0.48 -6.76 -2.21
C THR A 91 0.15 -6.47 -3.67
N ASP A 92 -0.82 -7.16 -4.25
CA ASP A 92 -1.25 -6.92 -5.61
C ASP A 92 -1.99 -5.58 -5.71
N ALA A 93 -1.47 -4.65 -6.52
CA ALA A 93 -1.99 -3.29 -6.61
C ALA A 93 -3.46 -3.27 -7.04
N ARG A 94 -3.83 -4.08 -8.04
CA ARG A 94 -5.21 -4.15 -8.49
C ARG A 94 -6.14 -4.66 -7.40
N ARG A 95 -5.71 -5.69 -6.68
CA ARG A 95 -6.50 -6.24 -5.57
C ARG A 95 -6.66 -5.23 -4.44
N ILE A 96 -5.62 -4.45 -4.16
CA ILE A 96 -5.70 -3.36 -3.18
C ILE A 96 -6.77 -2.36 -3.58
N LEU A 97 -6.81 -1.95 -4.84
CA LEU A 97 -7.84 -1.03 -5.34
C LEU A 97 -9.24 -1.60 -5.17
N GLU A 98 -9.44 -2.88 -5.46
CA GLU A 98 -10.72 -3.56 -5.27
C GLU A 98 -11.13 -3.58 -3.79
N LEU A 99 -10.20 -3.89 -2.91
CA LEU A 99 -10.46 -3.95 -1.47
C LEU A 99 -10.76 -2.56 -0.88
N LEU A 100 -10.13 -1.52 -1.37
CA LEU A 100 -10.45 -0.15 -0.96
C LEU A 100 -11.90 0.20 -1.31
N ALA A 101 -12.37 -0.23 -2.47
CA ALA A 101 -13.78 -0.04 -2.85
C ALA A 101 -14.71 -0.87 -1.95
N GLU A 102 -14.42 -2.17 -1.79
CA GLU A 102 -15.27 -3.09 -1.04
C GLU A 102 -15.32 -2.77 0.45
N ARG A 103 -14.19 -2.41 1.05
CA ARG A 103 -14.07 -2.28 2.50
C ARG A 103 -14.15 -0.84 3.01
N HIS A 104 -13.83 0.13 2.18
CA HIS A 104 -13.72 1.53 2.60
C HIS A 104 -14.54 2.51 1.76
N GLY A 105 -15.34 1.99 0.83
CA GLY A 105 -16.29 2.80 0.07
C GLY A 105 -15.68 3.67 -1.04
N PHE A 106 -14.43 3.42 -1.42
CA PHE A 106 -13.83 4.13 -2.56
C PHE A 106 -14.53 3.77 -3.86
N PRO A 107 -14.45 4.64 -4.89
CA PRO A 107 -14.93 4.29 -6.21
C PRO A 107 -14.29 3.00 -6.73
N ALA A 108 -15.07 2.17 -7.39
CA ALA A 108 -14.58 0.92 -7.97
C ALA A 108 -13.91 1.16 -9.32
N LEU A 109 -13.01 0.25 -9.70
CA LEU A 109 -12.44 0.25 -11.03
C LEU A 109 -13.55 -0.07 -12.05
N HIS A 110 -13.57 0.68 -13.13
CA HIS A 110 -14.53 0.46 -14.22
C HIS A 110 -14.17 -0.76 -15.06
#